data_9fee0efe947fe8bf9ac2f0fa2e231d63
#
_entry.id   9fee0efe947fe8bf9ac2f0fa2e231d63
#
_cell.length_a   1.000
_cell.length_b   1.000
_cell.length_c   1.000
_cell.angle_alpha   90.00
_cell.angle_beta   90.00
_cell.angle_gamma   90.00
#
_symmetry.space_group_name_H-M   'P 1'
#
loop_
_entity.id
_entity.type
_entity.pdbx_description
1 polymer ?
#
loop_
_entity_poly.entity_id
_entity_poly.type
_entity_poly.pdbx_seq_one_letter_code
_entity_poly.pdbx_strand_id
1 'polypeptide(L)'
;MLTQRAHSFLCALLMLTILPTLAASAQTQPERIDIWSGTSVRHRVWLTPYLAGANSTAVIVCPGGSYFWHDMDAEGEQAGRWLQRHRISAFILRYRTAYVPAFVLHYRWLLRGNRYPDALNDLRQSLRYVRSHAKEYDVDTTRIGVMGFSAGGHLAMSAVELLPRTEWPKFVIPVYPVVTFVDPCMHKRSRRGLLGDSREHNRRLCDSLSMERHVPENCPPVFLVNCHDDPIVHYHNAELLDSALTARHVPHQYIQYRTGGHGFGASEVKGTAECRQWKTAFLKWLQELFSYHESLEVREEEDPRPCVCADHVSSYPETHVLYRTV
;
A
#
# COMPACT_ATOMS: atom_id res chain seq x y z
N MET A 1 -35.94 13.84 67.22
CA MET A 1 -36.10 13.67 65.76
C MET A 1 -35.09 14.54 64.99
N LEU A 2 -33.85 14.63 65.41
CA LEU A 2 -32.83 15.51 64.76
C LEU A 2 -31.48 14.80 64.49
N THR A 3 -31.41 13.47 64.68
CA THR A 3 -30.15 12.70 64.52
C THR A 3 -30.15 11.76 63.31
N GLN A 4 -31.21 11.65 62.54
CA GLN A 4 -31.28 10.76 61.37
C GLN A 4 -31.04 11.45 60.01
N ARG A 5 -30.98 12.78 59.98
CA ARG A 5 -30.71 13.53 58.71
C ARG A 5 -29.22 13.82 58.45
N ALA A 6 -28.34 13.65 59.44
CA ALA A 6 -26.91 13.93 59.26
C ALA A 6 -26.14 12.78 58.63
N HIS A 7 -26.63 11.53 58.71
CA HIS A 7 -25.91 10.37 58.12
C HIS A 7 -26.18 10.17 56.64
N SER A 8 -27.28 10.68 56.12
CA SER A 8 -27.60 10.57 54.68
C SER A 8 -26.81 11.57 53.80
N PHE A 9 -26.35 12.66 54.35
CA PHE A 9 -25.54 13.63 53.62
C PHE A 9 -24.04 13.28 53.55
N LEU A 10 -23.53 12.51 54.50
CA LEU A 10 -22.12 12.11 54.52
C LEU A 10 -21.84 10.95 53.58
N CYS A 11 -22.81 10.05 53.32
CA CYS A 11 -22.66 8.99 52.33
C CYS A 11 -22.76 9.47 50.85
N ALA A 12 -23.49 10.58 50.62
CA ALA A 12 -23.58 11.12 49.27
C ALA A 12 -22.33 11.91 48.85
N LEU A 13 -21.56 12.43 49.83
CA LEU A 13 -20.31 13.16 49.55
C LEU A 13 -19.07 12.26 49.36
N LEU A 14 -19.12 10.99 49.84
CA LEU A 14 -18.03 10.05 49.69
C LEU A 14 -18.11 9.22 48.40
N MET A 15 -19.23 9.25 47.68
CA MET A 15 -19.36 8.54 46.38
C MET A 15 -18.94 9.40 45.18
N LEU A 16 -18.55 10.67 45.38
CA LEU A 16 -18.18 11.58 44.28
C LEU A 16 -16.66 11.67 44.05
N THR A 17 -15.85 10.87 44.74
CA THR A 17 -14.38 10.99 44.66
C THR A 17 -13.67 9.77 44.08
N ILE A 18 -14.39 8.77 43.57
CA ILE A 18 -13.77 7.64 42.85
C ILE A 18 -14.47 7.45 41.48
N LEU A 19 -14.47 8.49 40.68
CA LEU A 19 -14.46 8.31 39.23
C LEU A 19 -12.98 8.16 38.84
N PRO A 20 -12.56 6.96 38.39
CA PRO A 20 -11.30 6.88 37.68
C PRO A 20 -11.50 7.79 36.47
N THR A 21 -10.74 8.85 36.37
CA THR A 21 -10.51 9.57 35.14
C THR A 21 -9.87 8.54 34.19
N LEU A 22 -10.68 7.76 33.51
CA LEU A 22 -10.37 7.19 32.23
C LEU A 22 -10.15 8.40 31.31
N ALA A 23 -8.96 8.99 31.40
CA ALA A 23 -8.42 9.78 30.34
C ALA A 23 -8.34 8.82 29.15
N ALA A 24 -9.43 8.72 28.39
CA ALA A 24 -9.36 8.25 27.03
C ALA A 24 -8.29 9.15 26.40
N SER A 25 -7.09 8.62 26.23
CA SER A 25 -6.08 9.27 25.40
C SER A 25 -6.77 9.47 24.06
N ALA A 26 -7.23 10.66 23.80
CA ALA A 26 -7.69 11.07 22.49
C ALA A 26 -6.48 10.78 21.61
N GLN A 27 -6.53 9.69 20.86
CA GLN A 27 -5.51 9.40 19.85
C GLN A 27 -5.62 10.57 18.87
N THR A 28 -4.73 11.55 19.05
CA THR A 28 -4.60 12.64 18.10
C THR A 28 -4.40 12.01 16.74
N GLN A 29 -5.28 12.33 15.80
CA GLN A 29 -5.11 11.86 14.43
C GLN A 29 -3.77 12.37 13.93
N PRO A 30 -2.95 11.52 13.28
CA PRO A 30 -1.65 11.94 12.77
C PRO A 30 -1.84 13.13 11.83
N GLU A 31 -0.95 14.10 11.94
CA GLU A 31 -0.97 15.31 11.12
C GLU A 31 -0.83 14.94 9.64
N ARG A 32 -1.67 15.55 8.81
CA ARG A 32 -1.68 15.30 7.36
C ARG A 32 -0.66 16.19 6.68
N ILE A 33 0.16 15.59 5.84
CA ILE A 33 1.22 16.27 5.09
C ILE A 33 0.72 16.57 3.69
N ASP A 34 0.61 17.84 3.32
CA ASP A 34 0.32 18.24 1.94
C ASP A 34 1.60 18.18 1.10
N ILE A 35 1.75 17.11 0.32
CA ILE A 35 2.93 16.87 -0.53
C ILE A 35 3.02 17.78 -1.75
N TRP A 36 1.97 18.55 -2.05
CA TRP A 36 1.93 19.52 -3.13
C TRP A 36 1.93 20.98 -2.63
N SER A 37 2.20 21.19 -1.34
CA SER A 37 2.31 22.54 -0.75
C SER A 37 3.29 23.41 -1.55
N GLY A 38 2.91 24.68 -1.79
CA GLY A 38 3.70 25.62 -2.59
C GLY A 38 3.62 25.42 -4.11
N THR A 39 2.81 24.49 -4.61
CA THR A 39 2.60 24.27 -6.04
C THR A 39 1.24 24.77 -6.52
N SER A 40 1.01 24.73 -7.85
CA SER A 40 -0.30 25.03 -8.45
C SER A 40 -1.32 23.87 -8.33
N VAL A 41 -0.93 22.73 -7.80
CA VAL A 41 -1.82 21.57 -7.60
C VAL A 41 -2.78 21.87 -6.45
N ARG A 42 -4.04 22.20 -6.79
CA ARG A 42 -5.09 22.57 -5.81
C ARG A 42 -5.95 21.37 -5.40
N HIS A 43 -5.38 20.19 -5.30
CA HIS A 43 -6.11 18.98 -4.95
C HIS A 43 -5.81 18.55 -3.51
N ARG A 44 -6.76 17.86 -2.91
CA ARG A 44 -6.62 17.28 -1.57
C ARG A 44 -5.78 16.01 -1.63
N VAL A 45 -4.49 16.16 -1.86
CA VAL A 45 -3.50 15.07 -1.84
C VAL A 45 -2.66 15.21 -0.58
N TRP A 46 -2.63 14.18 0.23
CA TRP A 46 -1.81 14.20 1.44
C TRP A 46 -1.31 12.83 1.84
N LEU A 47 -0.23 12.83 2.59
CA LEU A 47 0.25 11.68 3.33
C LEU A 47 -0.22 11.78 4.79
N THR A 48 -0.64 10.64 5.35
CA THR A 48 -0.88 10.50 6.78
C THR A 48 0.21 9.58 7.34
N PRO A 49 1.16 10.09 8.14
CA PRO A 49 2.27 9.31 8.64
C PRO A 49 1.87 8.48 9.86
N TYR A 50 2.40 7.26 9.95
CA TYR A 50 2.39 6.35 11.10
C TYR A 50 3.83 5.94 11.34
N LEU A 51 4.56 6.74 12.12
CA LEU A 51 6.01 6.58 12.27
C LEU A 51 6.36 5.53 13.30
N ALA A 52 7.36 4.71 13.00
CA ALA A 52 7.89 3.68 13.88
C ALA A 52 9.24 4.06 14.52
N GLY A 53 9.94 5.05 13.97
CA GLY A 53 11.27 5.48 14.41
C GLY A 53 12.38 4.46 14.17
N ALA A 54 13.55 4.68 14.74
CA ALA A 54 14.68 3.74 14.76
C ALA A 54 15.19 3.33 13.37
N ASN A 55 15.40 4.30 12.47
CA ASN A 55 15.85 4.08 11.10
C ASN A 55 15.03 2.97 10.40
N SER A 56 13.70 3.07 10.52
CA SER A 56 12.77 2.01 10.13
C SER A 56 12.64 1.86 8.61
N THR A 57 12.30 0.65 8.17
CA THR A 57 11.70 0.44 6.85
C THR A 57 10.45 1.32 6.72
N ALA A 58 10.23 1.91 5.55
CA ALA A 58 9.05 2.70 5.27
C ALA A 58 8.21 2.11 4.14
N VAL A 59 6.89 2.26 4.25
CA VAL A 59 5.94 1.82 3.22
C VAL A 59 4.98 2.95 2.90
N ILE A 60 4.94 3.37 1.64
CA ILE A 60 3.86 4.22 1.14
C ILE A 60 2.68 3.32 0.82
N VAL A 61 1.54 3.57 1.44
CA VAL A 61 0.33 2.77 1.29
C VAL A 61 -0.66 3.48 0.37
N CYS A 62 -1.08 2.78 -0.68
CA CYS A 62 -2.05 3.24 -1.67
C CYS A 62 -3.37 2.47 -1.47
N PRO A 63 -4.38 3.03 -0.77
CA PRO A 63 -5.68 2.39 -0.61
C PRO A 63 -6.39 2.19 -1.95
N GLY A 64 -7.24 1.18 -2.05
CA GLY A 64 -8.08 0.93 -3.21
C GLY A 64 -9.33 1.80 -3.26
N GLY A 65 -10.23 1.48 -4.21
CA GLY A 65 -11.47 2.20 -4.44
C GLY A 65 -11.74 2.47 -5.92
N SER A 66 -11.20 1.61 -6.79
CA SER A 66 -11.42 1.63 -8.25
C SER A 66 -11.02 2.96 -8.92
N TYR A 67 -10.10 3.72 -8.35
CA TYR A 67 -9.75 5.09 -8.76
C TYR A 67 -10.89 6.12 -8.67
N PHE A 68 -12.01 5.78 -8.03
CA PHE A 68 -13.11 6.72 -7.78
C PHE A 68 -13.13 7.23 -6.33
N TRP A 69 -12.68 6.43 -5.38
CA TRP A 69 -12.65 6.75 -3.94
C TRP A 69 -11.50 6.00 -3.26
N HIS A 70 -11.42 6.03 -1.94
CA HIS A 70 -10.42 5.30 -1.16
C HIS A 70 -11.07 4.58 0.01
N ASP A 71 -10.73 3.30 0.24
CA ASP A 71 -11.00 2.64 1.52
C ASP A 71 -9.95 3.10 2.55
N MET A 72 -10.19 4.28 3.14
CA MET A 72 -9.27 4.86 4.12
C MET A 72 -9.32 4.16 5.47
N ASP A 73 -10.26 3.27 5.71
CA ASP A 73 -10.35 2.48 6.95
C ASP A 73 -9.47 1.23 6.87
N ALA A 74 -9.95 0.15 6.21
CA ALA A 74 -9.26 -1.14 6.21
C ALA A 74 -7.91 -1.12 5.47
N GLU A 75 -7.82 -0.36 4.39
CA GLU A 75 -6.65 -0.28 3.50
C GLU A 75 -5.77 0.95 3.78
N GLY A 76 -6.27 1.91 4.56
CA GLY A 76 -5.54 3.10 4.99
C GLY A 76 -5.14 3.04 6.46
N GLU A 77 -6.02 3.48 7.36
CA GLU A 77 -5.72 3.67 8.78
C GLU A 77 -5.34 2.35 9.49
N GLN A 78 -6.09 1.27 9.26
CA GLN A 78 -5.78 -0.03 9.88
C GLN A 78 -4.45 -0.58 9.35
N ALA A 79 -4.14 -0.39 8.06
CA ALA A 79 -2.85 -0.76 7.49
C ALA A 79 -1.70 0.06 8.09
N GLY A 80 -1.87 1.38 8.23
CA GLY A 80 -0.88 2.25 8.85
C GLY A 80 -0.58 1.87 10.30
N ARG A 81 -1.63 1.67 11.10
CA ARG A 81 -1.49 1.25 12.51
C ARG A 81 -0.87 -0.14 12.63
N TRP A 82 -1.21 -1.07 11.75
CA TRP A 82 -0.64 -2.40 11.74
C TRP A 82 0.85 -2.37 11.41
N LEU A 83 1.27 -1.68 10.36
CA LEU A 83 2.68 -1.51 10.00
C LEU A 83 3.48 -0.86 11.14
N GLN A 84 2.97 0.24 11.70
CA GLN A 84 3.61 0.94 12.81
C GLN A 84 3.85 0.03 14.03
N ARG A 85 2.86 -0.80 14.40
CA ARG A 85 3.00 -1.78 15.51
C ARG A 85 4.10 -2.82 15.24
N HIS A 86 4.44 -3.06 13.97
CA HIS A 86 5.49 -3.97 13.54
C HIS A 86 6.81 -3.26 13.18
N ARG A 87 7.01 -2.05 13.70
CA ARG A 87 8.23 -1.24 13.51
C ARG A 87 8.50 -0.88 12.04
N ILE A 88 7.46 -0.72 11.25
CA ILE A 88 7.51 -0.26 9.88
C ILE A 88 6.79 1.08 9.81
N SER A 89 7.48 2.14 9.42
CA SER A 89 6.86 3.44 9.19
C SER A 89 5.95 3.36 7.97
N ALA A 90 4.72 3.88 8.10
CA ALA A 90 3.76 3.88 7.01
C ALA A 90 3.32 5.31 6.68
N PHE A 91 3.14 5.58 5.39
CA PHE A 91 2.66 6.84 4.87
C PHE A 91 1.43 6.58 4.00
N ILE A 92 0.25 6.81 4.53
CA ILE A 92 -1.00 6.54 3.81
C ILE A 92 -1.25 7.66 2.81
N LEU A 93 -1.20 7.31 1.53
CA LEU A 93 -1.40 8.26 0.44
C LEU A 93 -2.86 8.38 0.08
N ARG A 94 -3.42 9.58 0.25
CA ARG A 94 -4.66 9.95 -0.40
C ARG A 94 -4.36 10.62 -1.74
N TYR A 95 -4.30 9.82 -2.79
CA TYR A 95 -4.02 10.27 -4.15
C TYR A 95 -5.27 10.80 -4.85
N ARG A 96 -5.10 11.49 -5.97
CA ARG A 96 -6.20 12.03 -6.78
C ARG A 96 -6.99 10.91 -7.46
N THR A 97 -8.31 10.98 -7.32
CA THR A 97 -9.26 10.04 -7.91
C THR A 97 -10.27 10.74 -8.81
N ALA A 98 -11.02 9.94 -9.55
CA ALA A 98 -12.10 10.41 -10.42
C ALA A 98 -13.33 10.94 -9.67
N TYR A 99 -13.25 11.05 -8.34
CA TYR A 99 -14.38 11.48 -7.52
C TYR A 99 -14.89 12.85 -7.92
N VAL A 100 -16.19 12.91 -8.20
CA VAL A 100 -16.95 14.14 -8.40
C VAL A 100 -18.06 14.16 -7.34
N PRO A 101 -18.11 15.17 -6.47
CA PRO A 101 -19.14 15.27 -5.44
C PRO A 101 -20.55 15.18 -6.03
N ALA A 102 -21.49 14.52 -5.36
CA ALA A 102 -22.83 14.27 -5.86
C ALA A 102 -23.60 15.56 -6.24
N PHE A 103 -23.39 16.64 -5.48
CA PHE A 103 -24.05 17.92 -5.72
C PHE A 103 -23.61 18.62 -7.02
N VAL A 104 -22.47 18.23 -7.60
CA VAL A 104 -21.98 18.75 -8.90
C VAL A 104 -22.17 17.76 -10.05
N LEU A 105 -22.81 16.60 -9.83
CA LEU A 105 -23.05 15.61 -10.88
C LEU A 105 -23.84 16.16 -12.07
N HIS A 106 -24.69 17.17 -11.83
CA HIS A 106 -25.43 17.86 -12.90
C HIS A 106 -24.49 18.56 -13.90
N TYR A 107 -23.30 19.00 -13.45
CA TYR A 107 -22.27 19.65 -14.27
C TYR A 107 -21.11 18.69 -14.60
N ARG A 108 -21.33 17.38 -14.56
CA ARG A 108 -20.30 16.34 -14.74
C ARG A 108 -19.48 16.50 -16.03
N TRP A 109 -20.05 17.05 -17.07
CA TRP A 109 -19.39 17.33 -18.34
C TRP A 109 -18.37 18.49 -18.26
N LEU A 110 -18.52 19.41 -17.29
CA LEU A 110 -17.57 20.49 -17.02
C LEU A 110 -16.44 20.04 -16.07
N LEU A 111 -16.69 19.04 -15.24
CA LEU A 111 -15.77 18.58 -14.21
C LEU A 111 -15.08 17.31 -14.68
N ARG A 112 -13.93 17.48 -15.31
CA ARG A 112 -13.03 16.36 -15.54
C ARG A 112 -12.43 15.94 -14.19
N GLY A 113 -12.94 14.84 -13.61
CA GLY A 113 -12.28 14.21 -12.45
C GLY A 113 -10.84 13.86 -12.79
N ASN A 114 -10.02 13.69 -11.76
CA ASN A 114 -8.63 13.33 -11.95
C ASN A 114 -8.52 11.96 -12.64
N ARG A 115 -7.60 11.84 -13.58
CA ARG A 115 -7.36 10.66 -14.42
C ARG A 115 -5.87 10.41 -14.55
N TYR A 116 -5.50 9.30 -15.16
CA TYR A 116 -4.11 9.05 -15.52
C TYR A 116 -3.52 10.27 -16.27
N PRO A 117 -2.34 10.80 -15.87
CA PRO A 117 -1.39 10.19 -14.91
C PRO A 117 -1.46 10.75 -13.47
N ASP A 118 -2.53 11.42 -13.04
CA ASP A 118 -2.58 12.17 -11.79
C ASP A 118 -2.22 11.35 -10.55
N ALA A 119 -2.84 10.16 -10.37
CA ALA A 119 -2.55 9.28 -9.23
C ALA A 119 -1.08 8.81 -9.22
N LEU A 120 -0.52 8.51 -10.39
CA LEU A 120 0.89 8.12 -10.53
C LEU A 120 1.83 9.28 -10.15
N ASN A 121 1.50 10.51 -10.55
CA ASN A 121 2.26 11.70 -10.17
C ASN A 121 2.21 11.94 -8.65
N ASP A 122 1.07 11.65 -8.01
CA ASP A 122 0.95 11.76 -6.56
C ASP A 122 1.79 10.71 -5.83
N LEU A 123 1.82 9.47 -6.32
CA LEU A 123 2.70 8.42 -5.77
C LEU A 123 4.17 8.77 -5.99
N ARG A 124 4.53 9.26 -7.19
CA ARG A 124 5.88 9.74 -7.48
C ARG A 124 6.32 10.84 -6.52
N GLN A 125 5.46 11.83 -6.30
CA GLN A 125 5.73 12.93 -5.36
C GLN A 125 5.85 12.41 -3.92
N SER A 126 5.04 11.44 -3.52
CA SER A 126 5.11 10.80 -2.20
C SER A 126 6.45 10.11 -1.97
N LEU A 127 6.95 9.36 -2.96
CA LEU A 127 8.26 8.71 -2.92
C LEU A 127 9.38 9.72 -2.77
N ARG A 128 9.34 10.83 -3.54
CA ARG A 128 10.31 11.93 -3.43
C ARG A 128 10.25 12.61 -2.07
N TYR A 129 9.04 12.89 -1.59
CA TYR A 129 8.83 13.56 -0.31
C TYR A 129 9.37 12.74 0.86
N VAL A 130 9.01 11.45 0.96
CA VAL A 130 9.48 10.57 2.03
C VAL A 130 11.02 10.44 1.99
N ARG A 131 11.64 10.32 0.80
CA ARG A 131 13.10 10.26 0.66
C ARG A 131 13.77 11.55 1.13
N SER A 132 13.24 12.71 0.75
CA SER A 132 13.84 14.01 1.13
C SER A 132 13.70 14.35 2.61
N HIS A 133 12.69 13.78 3.30
CA HIS A 133 12.45 13.97 4.73
C HIS A 133 12.79 12.72 5.57
N ALA A 134 13.54 11.77 5.00
CA ALA A 134 13.85 10.50 5.65
C ALA A 134 14.54 10.67 7.01
N LYS A 135 15.44 11.64 7.13
CA LYS A 135 16.10 11.98 8.41
C LYS A 135 15.11 12.52 9.44
N GLU A 136 14.14 13.32 9.04
CA GLU A 136 13.10 13.86 9.91
C GLU A 136 12.19 12.76 10.45
N TYR A 137 11.86 11.79 9.61
CA TYR A 137 10.98 10.68 9.95
C TYR A 137 11.71 9.45 10.49
N ASP A 138 13.03 9.53 10.65
CA ASP A 138 13.88 8.42 11.09
C ASP A 138 13.63 7.13 10.28
N VAL A 139 13.75 7.26 8.94
CA VAL A 139 13.46 6.24 7.94
C VAL A 139 14.70 5.94 7.10
N ASP A 140 14.94 4.67 6.84
CA ASP A 140 16.01 4.21 5.95
C ASP A 140 15.61 4.37 4.47
N THR A 141 16.31 5.23 3.74
CA THR A 141 16.05 5.48 2.31
C THR A 141 16.30 4.28 1.42
N THR A 142 17.09 3.30 1.88
CA THR A 142 17.38 2.05 1.17
C THR A 142 16.27 1.02 1.33
N ARG A 143 15.30 1.27 2.25
CA ARG A 143 14.23 0.36 2.61
C ARG A 143 12.84 1.00 2.49
N ILE A 144 12.61 1.78 1.41
CA ILE A 144 11.31 2.40 1.12
C ILE A 144 10.57 1.60 0.06
N GLY A 145 9.43 0.99 0.45
CA GLY A 145 8.53 0.24 -0.43
C GLY A 145 7.20 0.92 -0.71
N VAL A 146 6.40 0.31 -1.58
CA VAL A 146 5.02 0.73 -1.87
C VAL A 146 4.09 -0.46 -1.71
N MET A 147 3.06 -0.30 -0.87
CA MET A 147 1.95 -1.24 -0.71
C MET A 147 0.72 -0.66 -1.37
N GLY A 148 -0.03 -1.49 -2.09
CA GLY A 148 -1.27 -1.03 -2.68
C GLY A 148 -2.35 -2.10 -2.66
N PHE A 149 -3.59 -1.68 -2.45
CA PHE A 149 -4.75 -2.55 -2.36
C PHE A 149 -5.65 -2.34 -3.59
N SER A 150 -6.10 -3.41 -4.24
CA SER A 150 -7.04 -3.30 -5.35
C SER A 150 -6.53 -2.38 -6.48
N ALA A 151 -7.23 -1.30 -6.78
CA ALA A 151 -6.75 -0.25 -7.69
C ALA A 151 -5.45 0.43 -7.20
N GLY A 152 -5.24 0.51 -5.87
CA GLY A 152 -3.97 0.94 -5.29
C GLY A 152 -2.82 -0.05 -5.55
N GLY A 153 -3.12 -1.35 -5.68
CA GLY A 153 -2.15 -2.37 -6.10
C GLY A 153 -1.68 -2.16 -7.54
N HIS A 154 -2.60 -1.80 -8.43
CA HIS A 154 -2.26 -1.36 -9.78
C HIS A 154 -1.38 -0.09 -9.76
N LEU A 155 -1.71 0.88 -8.92
CA LEU A 155 -0.92 2.10 -8.76
C LEU A 155 0.49 1.79 -8.21
N ALA A 156 0.61 0.85 -7.26
CA ALA A 156 1.90 0.43 -6.71
C ALA A 156 2.81 -0.19 -7.78
N MET A 157 2.29 -1.10 -8.62
CA MET A 157 3.03 -1.66 -9.75
C MET A 157 3.37 -0.61 -10.80
N SER A 158 2.49 0.36 -11.06
CA SER A 158 2.75 1.47 -11.98
C SER A 158 4.01 2.28 -11.61
N ALA A 159 4.42 2.29 -10.33
CA ALA A 159 5.63 2.99 -9.91
C ALA A 159 6.91 2.36 -10.49
N VAL A 160 6.96 1.04 -10.66
CA VAL A 160 8.14 0.36 -11.22
C VAL A 160 8.10 0.22 -12.72
N GLU A 161 6.94 0.33 -13.33
CA GLU A 161 6.80 0.18 -14.78
C GLU A 161 6.82 1.51 -15.54
N LEU A 162 6.35 2.59 -14.91
CA LEU A 162 6.11 3.86 -15.59
C LEU A 162 6.98 5.02 -15.07
N LEU A 163 7.63 4.89 -13.92
CA LEU A 163 8.56 5.90 -13.41
C LEU A 163 10.01 5.57 -13.83
N PRO A 164 10.89 6.58 -13.86
CA PRO A 164 12.32 6.35 -14.03
C PRO A 164 12.87 5.44 -12.92
N ARG A 165 13.80 4.55 -13.27
CA ARG A 165 14.42 3.57 -12.33
C ARG A 165 14.97 4.22 -11.05
N THR A 166 15.54 5.42 -11.14
CA THR A 166 16.05 6.17 -9.98
C THR A 166 14.99 6.57 -8.98
N GLU A 167 13.71 6.50 -9.35
CA GLU A 167 12.58 6.85 -8.50
C GLU A 167 11.81 5.63 -7.99
N TRP A 168 12.18 4.41 -8.42
CA TRP A 168 11.49 3.18 -8.02
C TRP A 168 11.53 2.95 -6.51
N PRO A 169 10.48 2.37 -5.92
CA PRO A 169 10.55 1.83 -4.58
C PRO A 169 11.54 0.66 -4.54
N LYS A 170 11.95 0.25 -3.35
CA LYS A 170 12.87 -0.87 -3.14
C LYS A 170 12.17 -2.22 -3.15
N PHE A 171 10.86 -2.24 -2.94
CA PHE A 171 9.99 -3.42 -3.01
C PHE A 171 8.54 -2.99 -3.20
N VAL A 172 7.69 -3.88 -3.70
CA VAL A 172 6.28 -3.59 -3.99
C VAL A 172 5.38 -4.68 -3.41
N ILE A 173 4.26 -4.26 -2.82
CA ILE A 173 3.29 -5.16 -2.19
C ILE A 173 1.90 -4.93 -2.79
N PRO A 174 1.57 -5.53 -3.94
CA PRO A 174 0.23 -5.52 -4.51
C PRO A 174 -0.67 -6.54 -3.81
N VAL A 175 -1.72 -6.06 -3.14
CA VAL A 175 -2.71 -6.88 -2.41
C VAL A 175 -4.02 -6.89 -3.21
N TYR A 176 -4.48 -8.07 -3.62
CA TYR A 176 -5.61 -8.29 -4.54
C TYR A 176 -5.69 -7.25 -5.67
N PRO A 177 -4.58 -7.07 -6.42
CA PRO A 177 -4.45 -5.93 -7.32
C PRO A 177 -5.35 -6.06 -8.55
N VAL A 178 -5.82 -4.93 -9.04
CA VAL A 178 -6.13 -4.79 -10.47
C VAL A 178 -4.80 -4.85 -11.21
N VAL A 179 -4.73 -5.58 -12.31
CA VAL A 179 -3.50 -5.79 -13.07
C VAL A 179 -3.71 -5.43 -14.54
N THR A 180 -4.67 -6.09 -15.19
CA THR A 180 -4.91 -5.93 -16.63
C THR A 180 -6.07 -5.00 -16.95
N PHE A 181 -5.95 -4.30 -18.09
CA PHE A 181 -7.04 -3.52 -18.70
C PHE A 181 -7.42 -4.01 -20.10
N VAL A 182 -6.82 -5.10 -20.56
CA VAL A 182 -7.03 -5.66 -21.90
C VAL A 182 -7.59 -7.09 -21.89
N ASP A 183 -7.33 -7.87 -20.82
CA ASP A 183 -7.81 -9.22 -20.67
C ASP A 183 -9.32 -9.26 -20.29
N PRO A 184 -10.07 -10.31 -20.62
CA PRO A 184 -11.47 -10.49 -20.20
C PRO A 184 -11.71 -10.38 -18.68
N CYS A 185 -10.71 -10.73 -17.86
CA CYS A 185 -10.78 -10.62 -16.39
C CYS A 185 -10.57 -9.19 -15.86
N MET A 186 -10.38 -8.20 -16.73
CA MET A 186 -10.15 -6.82 -16.32
C MET A 186 -11.26 -6.25 -15.44
N HIS A 187 -10.88 -5.46 -14.45
CA HIS A 187 -11.84 -4.73 -13.63
C HIS A 187 -12.30 -3.44 -14.31
N LYS A 188 -13.43 -3.52 -15.01
CA LYS A 188 -13.99 -2.43 -15.85
C LYS A 188 -14.11 -1.09 -15.10
N ARG A 189 -14.55 -1.14 -13.82
CA ARG A 189 -14.72 0.08 -13.02
C ARG A 189 -13.38 0.78 -12.77
N SER A 190 -12.31 0.04 -12.45
CA SER A 190 -10.98 0.64 -12.25
C SER A 190 -10.42 1.23 -13.54
N ARG A 191 -10.57 0.53 -14.68
CA ARG A 191 -10.19 1.07 -15.99
C ARG A 191 -10.88 2.40 -16.28
N ARG A 192 -12.22 2.46 -16.11
CA ARG A 192 -12.99 3.68 -16.27
C ARG A 192 -12.59 4.76 -15.26
N GLY A 193 -12.34 4.39 -14.00
CA GLY A 193 -11.88 5.31 -12.95
C GLY A 193 -10.56 5.97 -13.30
N LEU A 194 -9.60 5.19 -13.82
CA LEU A 194 -8.29 5.69 -14.19
C LEU A 194 -8.28 6.47 -15.49
N LEU A 195 -8.98 6.00 -16.53
CA LEU A 195 -8.92 6.54 -17.89
C LEU A 195 -10.03 7.54 -18.20
N GLY A 196 -11.18 7.39 -17.59
CA GLY A 196 -12.41 8.13 -17.94
C GLY A 196 -13.10 7.60 -19.20
N ASP A 197 -14.35 7.98 -19.40
CA ASP A 197 -15.23 7.49 -20.48
C ASP A 197 -14.62 7.69 -21.88
N SER A 198 -13.87 8.76 -22.08
CA SER A 198 -13.28 9.10 -23.39
C SER A 198 -12.05 8.27 -23.76
N ARG A 199 -11.35 7.69 -22.80
CA ARG A 199 -10.08 6.96 -23.02
C ARG A 199 -10.13 5.49 -22.61
N GLU A 200 -11.18 5.03 -21.91
CA GLU A 200 -11.27 3.66 -21.41
C GLU A 200 -11.28 2.59 -22.51
N HIS A 201 -11.59 2.97 -23.76
CA HIS A 201 -11.55 2.09 -24.93
C HIS A 201 -10.31 2.29 -25.81
N ASN A 202 -9.38 3.16 -25.42
CA ASN A 202 -8.12 3.33 -26.14
C ASN A 202 -7.22 2.11 -25.90
N ARG A 203 -7.15 1.20 -26.86
CA ARG A 203 -6.42 -0.07 -26.75
C ARG A 203 -4.96 0.11 -26.40
N ARG A 204 -4.25 1.07 -27.03
CA ARG A 204 -2.83 1.34 -26.75
C ARG A 204 -2.62 1.80 -25.30
N LEU A 205 -3.49 2.69 -24.82
CA LEU A 205 -3.42 3.18 -23.45
C LEU A 205 -3.79 2.09 -22.44
N CYS A 206 -4.79 1.27 -22.72
CA CYS A 206 -5.13 0.12 -21.89
C CYS A 206 -3.97 -0.89 -21.84
N ASP A 207 -3.34 -1.16 -22.97
CA ASP A 207 -2.19 -2.03 -23.07
C ASP A 207 -1.02 -1.50 -22.24
N SER A 208 -0.65 -0.22 -22.41
CA SER A 208 0.45 0.41 -21.66
C SER A 208 0.20 0.55 -20.15
N LEU A 209 -1.00 0.30 -19.69
CA LEU A 209 -1.41 0.32 -18.29
C LEU A 209 -1.88 -1.07 -17.82
N SER A 210 -1.50 -2.13 -18.52
CA SER A 210 -1.71 -3.52 -18.12
C SER A 210 -0.38 -4.05 -17.59
N MET A 211 -0.29 -4.13 -16.26
CA MET A 211 0.97 -4.34 -15.53
C MET A 211 1.66 -5.66 -15.88
N GLU A 212 0.92 -6.69 -16.19
CA GLU A 212 1.47 -7.99 -16.62
C GLU A 212 2.26 -7.93 -17.94
N ARG A 213 2.11 -6.85 -18.70
CA ARG A 213 2.72 -6.72 -20.03
C ARG A 213 4.05 -5.97 -20.04
N HIS A 214 4.32 -5.21 -18.98
CA HIS A 214 5.42 -4.25 -18.96
C HIS A 214 6.35 -4.41 -17.75
N VAL A 215 6.33 -5.58 -17.09
CA VAL A 215 7.25 -5.88 -15.99
C VAL A 215 8.70 -5.72 -16.47
N PRO A 216 9.48 -4.80 -15.87
CA PRO A 216 10.86 -4.59 -16.27
C PRO A 216 11.78 -5.70 -15.73
N GLU A 217 12.88 -6.01 -16.44
CA GLU A 217 13.84 -7.06 -16.05
C GLU A 217 14.45 -6.86 -14.66
N ASN A 218 14.67 -5.62 -14.27
CA ASN A 218 15.22 -5.27 -12.96
C ASN A 218 14.14 -4.78 -11.99
N CYS A 219 12.90 -5.30 -12.11
CA CYS A 219 11.82 -4.98 -11.18
C CYS A 219 12.25 -5.29 -9.75
N PRO A 220 12.02 -4.39 -8.79
CA PRO A 220 12.24 -4.68 -7.37
C PRO A 220 11.45 -5.90 -6.89
N PRO A 221 11.86 -6.55 -5.78
CA PRO A 221 11.13 -7.67 -5.22
C PRO A 221 9.66 -7.35 -4.97
N VAL A 222 8.79 -8.35 -5.24
CA VAL A 222 7.32 -8.20 -5.15
C VAL A 222 6.73 -9.22 -4.18
N PHE A 223 5.85 -8.77 -3.28
CA PHE A 223 5.01 -9.64 -2.46
C PHE A 223 3.56 -9.50 -2.93
N LEU A 224 3.05 -10.52 -3.62
CA LEU A 224 1.72 -10.53 -4.25
C LEU A 224 0.77 -11.43 -3.47
N VAL A 225 -0.45 -10.95 -3.19
CA VAL A 225 -1.46 -11.74 -2.49
C VAL A 225 -2.86 -11.44 -3.01
N ASN A 226 -3.70 -12.48 -3.11
CA ASN A 226 -5.13 -12.35 -3.40
C ASN A 226 -5.94 -13.53 -2.82
N CYS A 227 -7.27 -13.52 -3.06
CA CYS A 227 -8.13 -14.65 -2.79
C CYS A 227 -8.76 -15.15 -4.09
N HIS A 228 -8.93 -16.49 -4.20
CA HIS A 228 -9.54 -17.11 -5.37
C HIS A 228 -11.04 -16.78 -5.49
N ASP A 229 -11.73 -16.60 -4.35
CA ASP A 229 -13.16 -16.29 -4.28
C ASP A 229 -13.47 -14.79 -4.37
N ASP A 230 -12.52 -13.96 -4.84
CA ASP A 230 -12.71 -12.52 -4.97
C ASP A 230 -13.81 -12.17 -5.99
N PRO A 231 -14.95 -11.57 -5.55
CA PRO A 231 -16.06 -11.26 -6.44
C PRO A 231 -15.93 -9.93 -7.17
N ILE A 232 -14.88 -9.14 -6.88
CA ILE A 232 -14.71 -7.78 -7.40
C ILE A 232 -13.58 -7.72 -8.42
N VAL A 233 -12.37 -8.17 -8.04
CA VAL A 233 -11.22 -8.28 -8.93
C VAL A 233 -10.94 -9.76 -9.15
N HIS A 234 -11.26 -10.25 -10.34
CA HIS A 234 -11.09 -11.66 -10.66
C HIS A 234 -9.65 -12.10 -10.35
N TYR A 235 -9.50 -13.20 -9.64
CA TYR A 235 -8.22 -13.72 -9.14
C TYR A 235 -7.15 -13.87 -10.23
N HIS A 236 -7.57 -14.11 -11.48
CA HIS A 236 -6.68 -14.21 -12.63
C HIS A 236 -5.83 -12.95 -12.88
N ASN A 237 -6.24 -11.76 -12.39
CA ASN A 237 -5.37 -10.59 -12.39
C ASN A 237 -4.04 -10.86 -11.69
N ALA A 238 -4.06 -11.47 -10.50
CA ALA A 238 -2.85 -11.80 -9.77
C ALA A 238 -2.04 -12.90 -10.47
N GLU A 239 -2.70 -13.90 -11.04
CA GLU A 239 -2.03 -14.98 -11.81
C GLU A 239 -1.30 -14.45 -13.06
N LEU A 240 -1.88 -13.48 -13.76
CA LEU A 240 -1.23 -12.81 -14.90
C LEU A 240 0.05 -12.08 -14.44
N LEU A 241 -0.01 -11.38 -13.31
CA LEU A 241 1.17 -10.68 -12.77
C LEU A 241 2.24 -11.66 -12.30
N ASP A 242 1.87 -12.72 -11.56
CA ASP A 242 2.76 -13.79 -11.12
C ASP A 242 3.51 -14.41 -12.31
N SER A 243 2.76 -14.77 -13.36
CA SER A 243 3.32 -15.33 -14.60
C SER A 243 4.31 -14.35 -15.27
N ALA A 244 4.01 -13.07 -15.30
CA ALA A 244 4.88 -12.05 -15.87
C ALA A 244 6.15 -11.84 -15.04
N LEU A 245 6.03 -11.80 -13.71
CA LEU A 245 7.16 -11.71 -12.78
C LEU A 245 8.08 -12.91 -12.92
N THR A 246 7.51 -14.13 -12.99
CA THR A 246 8.24 -15.37 -13.21
C THR A 246 8.99 -15.36 -14.54
N ALA A 247 8.33 -14.98 -15.63
CA ALA A 247 8.93 -14.90 -16.96
C ALA A 247 10.08 -13.89 -17.06
N ARG A 248 10.11 -12.90 -16.18
CA ARG A 248 11.17 -11.88 -16.07
C ARG A 248 12.19 -12.17 -14.97
N HIS A 249 12.11 -13.34 -14.34
CA HIS A 249 12.97 -13.74 -13.21
C HIS A 249 13.01 -12.71 -12.07
N VAL A 250 11.91 -11.99 -11.84
CA VAL A 250 11.79 -11.04 -10.74
C VAL A 250 11.64 -11.81 -9.42
N PRO A 251 12.44 -11.52 -8.39
CA PRO A 251 12.25 -12.09 -7.06
C PRO A 251 10.85 -11.73 -6.53
N HIS A 252 10.00 -12.73 -6.31
CA HIS A 252 8.66 -12.47 -5.79
C HIS A 252 8.12 -13.64 -4.99
N GLN A 253 7.17 -13.34 -4.12
CA GLN A 253 6.35 -14.33 -3.43
C GLN A 253 4.89 -14.09 -3.80
N TYR A 254 4.21 -15.11 -4.29
CA TYR A 254 2.78 -15.08 -4.58
C TYR A 254 2.02 -16.01 -3.65
N ILE A 255 0.97 -15.50 -3.00
CA ILE A 255 0.07 -16.28 -2.16
C ILE A 255 -1.36 -16.05 -2.63
N GLN A 256 -2.02 -17.13 -3.06
CA GLN A 256 -3.45 -17.12 -3.35
C GLN A 256 -4.18 -17.90 -2.25
N TYR A 257 -4.99 -17.20 -1.45
CA TYR A 257 -5.86 -17.84 -0.47
C TYR A 257 -7.13 -18.34 -1.14
N ARG A 258 -7.66 -19.45 -0.64
CA ARG A 258 -8.88 -20.03 -1.21
C ARG A 258 -10.08 -19.15 -0.97
N THR A 259 -10.20 -18.57 0.22
CA THR A 259 -11.33 -17.72 0.63
C THR A 259 -10.87 -16.46 1.33
N GLY A 260 -11.68 -15.40 1.21
CA GLY A 260 -11.41 -14.11 1.85
C GLY A 260 -12.05 -12.94 1.12
N GLY A 261 -12.44 -13.15 -0.13
CA GLY A 261 -13.08 -12.13 -0.97
C GLY A 261 -12.16 -10.96 -1.29
N HIS A 262 -12.73 -9.77 -1.35
CA HIS A 262 -12.08 -8.51 -1.67
C HIS A 262 -12.15 -7.49 -0.54
N GLY A 263 -11.19 -6.57 -0.46
CA GLY A 263 -11.25 -5.42 0.45
C GLY A 263 -11.02 -5.78 1.93
N PHE A 264 -10.34 -6.91 2.21
CA PHE A 264 -10.00 -7.27 3.59
C PHE A 264 -8.93 -6.35 4.19
N GLY A 265 -8.09 -5.72 3.38
CA GLY A 265 -7.05 -4.78 3.81
C GLY A 265 -6.17 -5.37 4.91
N ALA A 266 -5.82 -4.54 5.89
CA ALA A 266 -5.15 -4.98 7.11
C ALA A 266 -6.12 -5.20 8.30
N SER A 267 -7.42 -5.32 8.01
CA SER A 267 -8.46 -5.49 9.02
C SER A 267 -8.30 -6.77 9.83
N GLU A 268 -8.67 -6.71 11.11
CA GLU A 268 -8.72 -7.89 11.98
C GLU A 268 -10.06 -8.66 11.86
N VAL A 269 -11.06 -8.05 11.24
CA VAL A 269 -12.42 -8.62 11.15
C VAL A 269 -12.88 -8.89 9.72
N LYS A 270 -12.43 -8.11 8.72
CA LYS A 270 -12.77 -8.35 7.31
C LYS A 270 -12.01 -9.56 6.75
N GLY A 271 -12.58 -10.23 5.78
CA GLY A 271 -12.05 -11.46 5.19
C GLY A 271 -12.14 -12.67 6.12
N THR A 272 -11.51 -13.76 5.75
CA THR A 272 -11.44 -15.00 6.54
C THR A 272 -10.19 -15.03 7.43
N ALA A 273 -10.17 -15.94 8.42
CA ALA A 273 -8.97 -16.19 9.22
C ALA A 273 -7.79 -16.64 8.34
N GLU A 274 -8.08 -17.37 7.27
CA GLU A 274 -7.09 -17.83 6.28
C GLU A 274 -6.43 -16.64 5.58
N CYS A 275 -7.19 -15.78 4.92
CA CYS A 275 -6.61 -14.67 4.15
C CYS A 275 -5.92 -13.63 5.05
N ARG A 276 -6.35 -13.44 6.30
CA ARG A 276 -5.67 -12.53 7.24
C ARG A 276 -4.25 -12.93 7.58
N GLN A 277 -3.85 -14.18 7.31
CA GLN A 277 -2.46 -14.65 7.48
C GLN A 277 -1.48 -13.98 6.53
N TRP A 278 -1.95 -13.30 5.47
CA TRP A 278 -1.10 -12.57 4.55
C TRP A 278 -0.18 -11.57 5.29
N LYS A 279 -0.67 -10.99 6.39
CA LYS A 279 0.08 -10.04 7.21
C LYS A 279 1.32 -10.67 7.83
N THR A 280 1.18 -11.88 8.38
CA THR A 280 2.30 -12.64 8.94
C THR A 280 3.28 -13.10 7.86
N ALA A 281 2.75 -13.56 6.71
CA ALA A 281 3.57 -13.97 5.59
C ALA A 281 4.39 -12.80 5.02
N PHE A 282 3.78 -11.62 4.90
CA PHE A 282 4.48 -10.41 4.47
C PHE A 282 5.61 -10.02 5.43
N LEU A 283 5.37 -10.01 6.73
CA LEU A 283 6.41 -9.66 7.71
C LEU A 283 7.60 -10.62 7.65
N LYS A 284 7.34 -11.91 7.48
CA LYS A 284 8.39 -12.92 7.29
C LYS A 284 9.18 -12.66 6.01
N TRP A 285 8.48 -12.46 4.88
CA TRP A 285 9.11 -12.15 3.60
C TRP A 285 9.96 -10.88 3.67
N LEU A 286 9.47 -9.83 4.31
CA LEU A 286 10.20 -8.57 4.46
C LEU A 286 11.48 -8.74 5.29
N GLN A 287 11.43 -9.54 6.36
CA GLN A 287 12.57 -9.85 7.18
C GLN A 287 13.63 -10.63 6.38
N GLU A 288 13.22 -11.64 5.63
CA GLU A 288 14.10 -12.44 4.77
C GLU A 288 14.76 -11.57 3.69
N LEU A 289 13.99 -10.66 3.07
CA LEU A 289 14.49 -9.75 2.05
C LEU A 289 15.67 -8.89 2.54
N PHE A 290 15.57 -8.32 3.74
CA PHE A 290 16.63 -7.43 4.26
C PHE A 290 17.76 -8.18 4.97
N SER A 291 17.51 -9.31 5.62
CA SER A 291 18.58 -10.14 6.17
C SER A 291 19.51 -10.66 5.07
N TYR A 292 18.99 -10.97 3.90
CA TYR A 292 19.79 -11.37 2.74
C TYR A 292 20.66 -10.21 2.23
N HIS A 293 20.13 -8.99 2.14
CA HIS A 293 20.91 -7.81 1.71
C HIS A 293 22.04 -7.48 2.69
N GLU A 294 21.78 -7.48 3.99
CA GLU A 294 22.82 -7.25 5.02
C GLU A 294 23.96 -8.27 4.90
N SER A 295 23.65 -9.54 4.60
CA SER A 295 24.68 -10.57 4.42
C SER A 295 25.53 -10.39 3.15
N LEU A 296 25.02 -9.73 2.12
CA LEU A 296 25.76 -9.41 0.91
C LEU A 296 26.70 -8.20 1.13
N GLU A 297 26.21 -7.15 1.80
CA GLU A 297 27.02 -5.98 2.12
C GLU A 297 28.23 -6.35 2.99
N VAL A 298 28.03 -7.20 4.01
CA VAL A 298 29.13 -7.71 4.84
C VAL A 298 30.17 -8.48 4.02
N ARG A 299 29.75 -9.27 3.02
CA ARG A 299 30.68 -10.03 2.16
C ARG A 299 31.47 -9.14 1.22
N GLU A 300 30.90 -8.05 0.72
CA GLU A 300 31.59 -7.08 -0.15
C GLU A 300 32.60 -6.25 0.66
N GLU A 301 32.34 -5.96 1.94
CA GLU A 301 33.31 -5.29 2.83
C GLU A 301 34.46 -6.21 3.25
N GLU A 302 34.25 -7.52 3.39
CA GLU A 302 35.29 -8.50 3.73
C GLU A 302 36.19 -8.90 2.57
N ASP A 303 35.80 -8.66 1.28
CA ASP A 303 36.59 -8.98 0.10
C ASP A 303 36.72 -7.78 -0.85
N PRO A 304 37.63 -6.85 -0.56
CA PRO A 304 37.82 -5.63 -1.36
C PRO A 304 38.58 -5.87 -2.68
N ARG A 305 38.46 -7.03 -3.32
CA ARG A 305 39.06 -7.24 -4.64
C ARG A 305 38.33 -6.40 -5.71
N PRO A 306 39.04 -5.70 -6.60
CA PRO A 306 38.41 -4.93 -7.64
C PRO A 306 37.61 -5.84 -8.58
N CYS A 307 36.36 -5.50 -8.77
CA CYS A 307 35.43 -6.18 -9.67
C CYS A 307 36.02 -6.20 -11.09
N VAL A 308 36.52 -7.33 -11.51
CA VAL A 308 36.74 -7.61 -12.95
C VAL A 308 35.34 -7.82 -13.51
N CYS A 309 34.91 -6.94 -14.39
CA CYS A 309 33.64 -7.05 -15.11
C CYS A 309 33.52 -8.42 -15.74
N ALA A 310 32.79 -9.32 -15.09
CA ALA A 310 32.30 -10.56 -15.64
C ALA A 310 30.78 -10.49 -15.52
N ASP A 311 30.12 -10.68 -16.66
CA ASP A 311 28.68 -10.84 -16.77
C ASP A 311 28.19 -11.97 -15.85
N HIS A 312 27.95 -11.65 -14.58
CA HIS A 312 27.29 -12.56 -13.66
C HIS A 312 25.83 -12.15 -13.53
N VAL A 313 25.00 -12.87 -14.26
CA VAL A 313 23.60 -13.13 -13.92
C VAL A 313 23.56 -13.51 -12.44
N SER A 314 23.05 -12.61 -11.62
CA SER A 314 22.80 -12.86 -10.19
C SER A 314 21.82 -14.05 -10.07
N SER A 315 22.35 -15.22 -9.77
CA SER A 315 21.55 -16.38 -9.41
C SER A 315 21.08 -16.21 -7.95
N TYR A 316 19.89 -15.65 -7.78
CA TYR A 316 19.13 -15.92 -6.56
C TYR A 316 18.89 -17.44 -6.49
N PRO A 317 19.04 -18.09 -5.34
CA PRO A 317 18.67 -19.50 -5.23
C PRO A 317 17.20 -19.63 -5.64
N GLU A 318 16.93 -20.56 -6.56
CA GLU A 318 15.57 -20.91 -6.99
C GLU A 318 14.80 -21.47 -5.79
N THR A 319 14.23 -20.60 -4.99
CA THR A 319 13.18 -20.96 -4.04
C THR A 319 11.86 -20.49 -4.64
N HIS A 320 11.42 -21.18 -5.70
CA HIS A 320 10.04 -21.19 -6.09
C HIS A 320 9.24 -21.90 -4.99
N VAL A 321 8.92 -21.20 -3.94
CA VAL A 321 7.92 -21.69 -2.98
C VAL A 321 6.55 -21.33 -3.52
N LEU A 322 6.10 -22.11 -4.50
CA LEU A 322 4.70 -22.17 -4.89
C LEU A 322 3.94 -22.83 -3.72
N TYR A 323 3.48 -22.04 -2.76
CA TYR A 323 2.41 -22.49 -1.87
C TYR A 323 1.08 -22.50 -2.66
N ARG A 324 0.90 -23.47 -3.54
CA ARG A 324 -0.45 -23.89 -3.92
C ARG A 324 -1.00 -24.61 -2.71
N THR A 325 -1.81 -23.94 -1.93
CA THR A 325 -2.62 -24.64 -0.90
C THR A 325 -3.66 -25.48 -1.60
N VAL A 326 -3.63 -26.76 -1.29
CA VAL A 326 -4.60 -27.81 -1.68
C VAL A 326 -5.97 -27.53 -1.08
#